data_1d10692acf71fb473fb79794f97ce8bc
#
_entry.id   1d10692acf71fb473fb79794f97ce8bc
#
_cell.length_a   1.000
_cell.length_b   1.000
_cell.length_c   1.000
_cell.angle_alpha   90.00
_cell.angle_beta   90.00
_cell.angle_gamma   90.00
#
_symmetry.space_group_name_H-M   'P 1'
#
loop_
_entity.id
_entity.type
_entity.pdbx_description
1 polymer ?
#
loop_
_entity_poly.entity_id
_entity_poly.type
_entity_poly.pdbx_seq_one_letter_code
_entity_poly.pdbx_strand_id
1 'polypeptide(L)'
;MDFCGLLTCTNKPVPLRSISVDAVIRSFVADVVSELRYQNEEENPVEVRFVFPLDAVAAVYAFEGLIGGTRIEAQIREKKQAQQEYEDALTEGRQAFLLERERSSSDIFVCTLGNLPPDGEAVLKLSYVQALDPEPDGAIRFVLPAVLNPRYVPQDSATDTITKSIPRVPRGQLPYTLSLCAKLQSPYGIDHVESKCSLEPMRYTAEDHTAAEVALAGGYQFDQDVELLIYYKDVHKASALLESGKPGAPAGSLMGDPALLLSLYPSVPPPKPDQNATGEFIFLLDRSGSMDCRTDHTSDSSSRIQSAKETLILLLKSLPLGCHFNIFGFGSSYDSFYPKSVEYTQDTMSVSLKWVKNLKADLGGTEILQPLKAIYRQPYLEGHPRQLFVFTDGEVHNTDEVIAEVSRHRGSHR
;
A
#
# COMPACT_ATOMS: atom_id res chain seq x y z
N MET A 1 0.72 6.59 -16.40
CA MET A 1 0.91 5.57 -15.39
C MET A 1 2.37 5.46 -15.09
N ASP A 2 2.69 5.41 -13.84
CA ASP A 2 4.07 5.37 -13.40
C ASP A 2 4.36 3.93 -12.98
N PHE A 3 5.40 3.36 -13.55
CA PHE A 3 5.76 1.98 -13.32
C PHE A 3 7.03 1.89 -12.50
N CYS A 4 7.10 0.90 -11.62
CA CYS A 4 8.35 0.51 -11.00
C CYS A 4 9.30 0.05 -12.10
N GLY A 5 10.44 0.69 -12.24
CA GLY A 5 11.43 0.37 -13.26
C GLY A 5 12.84 0.54 -12.71
N LEU A 6 13.75 -0.22 -13.29
CA LEU A 6 15.18 -0.08 -13.06
C LEU A 6 15.78 0.92 -14.01
N LEU A 7 16.67 1.72 -13.45
CA LEU A 7 17.49 2.64 -14.22
C LEU A 7 18.97 2.37 -13.96
N THR A 8 19.77 2.49 -15.00
CA THR A 8 21.22 2.69 -14.85
C THR A 8 21.48 4.06 -14.23
N CYS A 9 22.68 4.29 -13.73
CA CYS A 9 23.14 5.60 -13.30
C CYS A 9 23.06 6.66 -14.42
N THR A 10 22.90 6.24 -15.69
CA THR A 10 22.67 7.10 -16.88
C THR A 10 21.18 7.26 -17.23
N ASN A 11 20.25 6.86 -16.35
CA ASN A 11 18.81 6.91 -16.55
C ASN A 11 18.28 6.07 -17.74
N LYS A 12 18.99 5.04 -18.17
CA LYS A 12 18.48 4.09 -19.16
C LYS A 12 17.75 2.94 -18.47
N PRO A 13 16.64 2.43 -19.03
CA PRO A 13 15.96 1.25 -18.50
C PRO A 13 16.91 0.05 -18.46
N VAL A 14 17.02 -0.61 -17.32
CA VAL A 14 17.70 -1.91 -17.24
C VAL A 14 16.66 -3.00 -17.46
N PRO A 15 16.96 -4.00 -18.26
CA PRO A 15 16.01 -5.07 -18.54
C PRO A 15 15.79 -5.96 -17.30
N LEU A 16 14.79 -5.62 -16.50
CA LEU A 16 14.11 -6.57 -15.65
C LEU A 16 13.35 -7.50 -16.59
N ARG A 17 13.54 -8.82 -16.44
CA ARG A 17 12.89 -9.82 -17.30
C ARG A 17 11.60 -10.37 -16.70
N SER A 18 11.63 -10.61 -15.40
CA SER A 18 10.46 -11.13 -14.70
C SER A 18 10.52 -10.85 -13.20
N ILE A 19 9.33 -10.78 -12.62
CA ILE A 19 9.09 -10.80 -11.18
C ILE A 19 8.24 -12.04 -10.91
N SER A 20 8.72 -12.92 -10.02
CA SER A 20 7.96 -14.06 -9.53
C SER A 20 7.74 -13.92 -8.04
N VAL A 21 6.51 -14.02 -7.61
CA VAL A 21 6.12 -13.87 -6.20
C VAL A 21 5.46 -15.14 -5.72
N ASP A 22 6.04 -15.76 -4.70
CA ASP A 22 5.45 -16.85 -3.94
C ASP A 22 5.00 -16.33 -2.57
N ALA A 23 3.72 -16.43 -2.29
CA ALA A 23 3.13 -16.03 -1.01
C ALA A 23 2.58 -17.27 -0.28
N VAL A 24 2.96 -17.45 0.97
CA VAL A 24 2.35 -18.45 1.86
C VAL A 24 1.54 -17.71 2.90
N ILE A 25 0.22 -17.76 2.77
CA ILE A 25 -0.71 -17.05 3.64
C ILE A 25 -1.28 -18.01 4.67
N ARG A 26 -0.88 -17.81 5.93
CA ARG A 26 -1.34 -18.60 7.09
C ARG A 26 -2.30 -17.77 7.91
N SER A 27 -3.59 -17.96 7.68
CA SER A 27 -4.67 -17.19 8.31
C SER A 27 -4.48 -15.67 8.14
N PHE A 28 -3.94 -14.98 9.12
CA PHE A 28 -3.76 -13.52 9.15
C PHE A 28 -2.31 -13.07 8.92
N VAL A 29 -1.44 -13.94 8.43
CA VAL A 29 -0.04 -13.61 8.16
C VAL A 29 0.34 -14.11 6.77
N ALA A 30 0.97 -13.23 5.99
CA ALA A 30 1.59 -13.59 4.72
C ALA A 30 3.12 -13.62 4.86
N ASP A 31 3.72 -14.71 4.39
CA ASP A 31 5.15 -14.87 4.18
C ASP A 31 5.38 -14.83 2.67
N VAL A 32 6.10 -13.83 2.20
CA VAL A 32 6.21 -13.51 0.78
C VAL A 32 7.67 -13.56 0.35
N VAL A 33 7.89 -14.25 -0.75
CA VAL A 33 9.20 -14.33 -1.40
C VAL A 33 9.06 -13.80 -2.82
N SER A 34 9.74 -12.71 -3.13
CA SER A 34 9.79 -12.09 -4.45
C SER A 34 11.15 -12.35 -5.09
N GLU A 35 11.14 -12.92 -6.28
CA GLU A 35 12.32 -13.18 -7.10
C GLU A 35 12.30 -12.28 -8.34
N LEU A 36 13.35 -11.47 -8.53
CA LEU A 36 13.50 -10.53 -9.61
C LEU A 36 14.69 -10.93 -10.48
N ARG A 37 14.44 -11.12 -11.78
CA ARG A 37 15.47 -11.53 -12.74
C ARG A 37 15.85 -10.40 -13.66
N TYR A 38 17.14 -10.10 -13.70
CA TYR A 38 17.77 -9.04 -14.49
C TYR A 38 18.79 -9.59 -15.46
N GLN A 39 18.97 -8.89 -16.57
CA GLN A 39 20.02 -9.14 -17.52
C GLN A 39 20.64 -7.83 -17.98
N ASN A 40 21.96 -7.70 -17.89
CA ASN A 40 22.67 -6.55 -18.47
C ASN A 40 22.85 -6.76 -19.97
N GLU A 41 22.24 -5.91 -20.78
CA GLU A 41 22.38 -5.93 -22.25
C GLU A 41 23.39 -4.86 -22.74
N GLU A 42 24.04 -4.14 -21.83
CA GLU A 42 25.05 -3.15 -22.17
C GLU A 42 26.44 -3.80 -22.34
N GLU A 43 27.29 -3.18 -23.15
CA GLU A 43 28.66 -3.65 -23.39
C GLU A 43 29.60 -3.44 -22.17
N ASN A 44 29.18 -2.66 -21.18
CA ASN A 44 29.95 -2.34 -19.99
C ASN A 44 29.26 -2.81 -18.71
N PRO A 45 30.01 -3.03 -17.60
CA PRO A 45 29.39 -3.24 -16.30
C PRO A 45 28.49 -2.07 -15.90
N VAL A 46 27.32 -2.36 -15.35
CA VAL A 46 26.34 -1.34 -14.96
C VAL A 46 26.02 -1.42 -13.46
N GLU A 47 25.76 -0.25 -12.90
CA GLU A 47 25.08 -0.13 -11.62
C GLU A 47 23.59 0.05 -11.89
N VAL A 48 22.75 -0.72 -11.21
CA VAL A 48 21.32 -0.71 -11.40
C VAL A 48 20.61 -0.43 -10.09
N ARG A 49 19.54 0.33 -10.17
CA ARG A 49 18.73 0.68 -9.00
C ARG A 49 17.30 0.23 -9.23
N PHE A 50 16.78 -0.52 -8.28
CA PHE A 50 15.40 -0.96 -8.26
C PHE A 50 14.65 -0.31 -7.10
N VAL A 51 13.55 0.35 -7.41
CA VAL A 51 12.67 1.00 -6.45
C VAL A 51 11.35 0.24 -6.43
N PHE A 52 10.94 -0.19 -5.26
CA PHE A 52 9.70 -0.95 -5.11
C PHE A 52 8.96 -0.57 -3.83
N PRO A 53 7.62 -0.55 -3.90
CA PRO A 53 6.80 -0.36 -2.72
C PRO A 53 6.70 -1.65 -1.92
N LEU A 54 6.68 -1.53 -0.59
CA LEU A 54 6.26 -2.57 0.35
C LEU A 54 5.25 -1.95 1.30
N ASP A 55 4.35 -2.77 1.82
CA ASP A 55 3.49 -2.32 2.90
C ASP A 55 4.33 -1.81 4.08
N ALA A 56 3.90 -0.71 4.72
CA ALA A 56 4.62 -0.10 5.84
C ALA A 56 4.77 -1.04 7.04
N VAL A 57 3.85 -2.01 7.19
CA VAL A 57 3.88 -3.04 8.24
C VAL A 57 4.69 -4.28 7.83
N ALA A 58 5.16 -4.37 6.59
CA ALA A 58 5.97 -5.48 6.13
C ALA A 58 7.35 -5.48 6.80
N ALA A 59 7.78 -6.64 7.27
CA ALA A 59 9.08 -6.86 7.86
C ALA A 59 9.96 -7.73 6.95
N VAL A 60 10.97 -7.12 6.33
CA VAL A 60 11.96 -7.83 5.52
C VAL A 60 12.89 -8.61 6.45
N TYR A 61 13.01 -9.92 6.23
CA TYR A 61 13.84 -10.79 7.06
C TYR A 61 15.00 -11.44 6.30
N ALA A 62 14.95 -11.49 4.96
CA ALA A 62 16.06 -11.98 4.14
C ALA A 62 16.11 -11.26 2.79
N PHE A 63 17.32 -11.03 2.31
CA PHE A 63 17.59 -10.53 0.98
C PHE A 63 18.85 -11.22 0.43
N GLU A 64 18.74 -11.79 -0.75
CA GLU A 64 19.82 -12.55 -1.38
C GLU A 64 19.96 -12.17 -2.85
N GLY A 65 21.18 -12.23 -3.36
CA GLY A 65 21.49 -12.06 -4.77
C GLY A 65 22.26 -13.26 -5.31
N LEU A 66 21.89 -13.72 -6.49
CA LEU A 66 22.69 -14.65 -7.29
C LEU A 66 23.19 -13.87 -8.51
N ILE A 67 24.49 -13.61 -8.56
CA ILE A 67 25.11 -12.78 -9.60
C ILE A 67 26.29 -13.55 -10.20
N GLY A 68 26.25 -13.81 -11.51
CA GLY A 68 27.29 -14.56 -12.18
C GLY A 68 27.58 -15.94 -11.55
N GLY A 69 26.56 -16.59 -10.98
CA GLY A 69 26.67 -17.88 -10.29
C GLY A 69 27.14 -17.81 -8.84
N THR A 70 27.46 -16.62 -8.32
CA THR A 70 27.84 -16.42 -6.91
C THR A 70 26.62 -15.98 -6.10
N ARG A 71 26.33 -16.71 -5.00
CA ARG A 71 25.29 -16.34 -4.04
C ARG A 71 25.85 -15.39 -3.01
N ILE A 72 25.16 -14.28 -2.83
CA ILE A 72 25.46 -13.24 -1.85
C ILE A 72 24.24 -13.08 -0.94
N GLU A 73 24.45 -13.19 0.37
CA GLU A 73 23.40 -12.97 1.38
C GLU A 73 23.60 -11.59 2.01
N ALA A 74 22.52 -10.80 2.11
CA ALA A 74 22.56 -9.52 2.78
C ALA A 74 22.74 -9.70 4.29
N GLN A 75 23.53 -8.82 4.86
CA GLN A 75 23.66 -8.69 6.31
C GLN A 75 23.04 -7.37 6.76
N ILE A 76 22.27 -7.43 7.84
CA ILE A 76 21.73 -6.21 8.45
C ILE A 76 22.87 -5.43 9.08
N ARG A 77 23.01 -4.16 8.69
CA ARG A 77 24.03 -3.22 9.17
C ARG A 77 23.39 -1.89 9.54
N GLU A 78 24.08 -1.08 10.34
CA GLU A 78 23.75 0.33 10.47
C GLU A 78 23.86 1.02 9.08
N LYS A 79 22.93 1.91 8.75
CA LYS A 79 22.80 2.50 7.41
C LYS A 79 24.11 3.08 6.86
N LYS A 80 24.84 3.87 7.67
CA LYS A 80 26.12 4.47 7.25
C LYS A 80 27.21 3.42 6.99
N GLN A 81 27.27 2.40 7.82
CA GLN A 81 28.20 1.29 7.65
C GLN A 81 27.89 0.49 6.39
N ALA A 82 26.61 0.20 6.14
CA ALA A 82 26.18 -0.52 4.92
C ALA A 82 26.55 0.25 3.65
N GLN A 83 26.33 1.56 3.64
CA GLN A 83 26.71 2.42 2.51
C GLN A 83 28.22 2.41 2.27
N GLN A 84 29.04 2.53 3.33
CA GLN A 84 30.49 2.50 3.20
C GLN A 84 31.00 1.14 2.69
N GLU A 85 30.51 0.02 3.25
CA GLU A 85 30.88 -1.32 2.80
C GLU A 85 30.50 -1.55 1.32
N TYR A 86 29.39 -0.98 0.85
CA TYR A 86 28.96 -1.02 -0.55
C TYR A 86 29.91 -0.22 -1.45
N GLU A 87 30.25 1.02 -1.10
CA GLU A 87 31.16 1.89 -1.86
C GLU A 87 32.56 1.27 -1.96
N ASP A 88 33.07 0.70 -0.88
CA ASP A 88 34.38 0.01 -0.85
C ASP A 88 34.37 -1.18 -1.82
N ALA A 89 33.30 -1.99 -1.80
CA ALA A 89 33.15 -3.13 -2.72
C ALA A 89 33.13 -2.70 -4.20
N LEU A 90 32.44 -1.61 -4.53
CA LEU A 90 32.41 -1.04 -5.89
C LEU A 90 33.79 -0.59 -6.32
N THR A 91 34.52 0.11 -5.45
CA THR A 91 35.86 0.62 -5.74
C THR A 91 36.87 -0.51 -6.01
N GLU A 92 36.69 -1.64 -5.33
CA GLU A 92 37.49 -2.85 -5.57
C GLU A 92 37.04 -3.66 -6.79
N GLY A 93 35.99 -3.22 -7.51
CA GLY A 93 35.44 -3.92 -8.68
C GLY A 93 34.65 -5.17 -8.32
N ARG A 94 34.31 -5.37 -7.03
CA ARG A 94 33.48 -6.48 -6.59
C ARG A 94 32.01 -6.23 -6.86
N GLN A 95 31.27 -7.29 -7.19
CA GLN A 95 29.83 -7.25 -7.26
C GLN A 95 29.26 -7.05 -5.84
N ALA A 96 28.32 -6.13 -5.68
CA ALA A 96 27.69 -5.83 -4.42
C ALA A 96 26.26 -5.35 -4.61
N PHE A 97 25.43 -5.48 -3.59
CA PHE A 97 24.12 -4.85 -3.55
C PHE A 97 23.85 -4.19 -2.20
N LEU A 98 23.05 -3.16 -2.21
CA LEU A 98 22.59 -2.42 -1.05
C LEU A 98 21.07 -2.34 -1.09
N LEU A 99 20.39 -2.81 -0.03
CA LEU A 99 18.95 -2.63 0.16
C LEU A 99 18.73 -1.63 1.28
N GLU A 100 18.05 -0.55 1.00
CA GLU A 100 17.73 0.46 1.98
C GLU A 100 16.29 0.99 1.82
N ARG A 101 15.71 1.47 2.92
CA ARG A 101 14.44 2.19 2.89
C ARG A 101 14.69 3.63 2.50
N GLU A 102 13.83 4.22 1.66
CA GLU A 102 13.92 5.63 1.29
C GLU A 102 13.78 6.53 2.52
N ARG A 103 14.52 7.64 2.55
CA ARG A 103 14.53 8.55 3.71
C ARG A 103 13.22 9.27 3.94
N SER A 104 12.47 9.52 2.89
CA SER A 104 11.24 10.31 2.89
C SER A 104 9.97 9.47 2.93
N SER A 105 10.09 8.13 2.90
CA SER A 105 8.94 7.24 2.79
C SER A 105 9.20 5.94 3.55
N SER A 106 8.26 5.54 4.39
CA SER A 106 8.35 4.31 5.19
C SER A 106 8.04 3.03 4.41
N ASP A 107 7.45 3.16 3.24
CA ASP A 107 6.94 2.08 2.39
C ASP A 107 7.68 1.91 1.06
N ILE A 108 8.71 2.72 0.78
CA ILE A 108 9.55 2.59 -0.41
C ILE A 108 10.93 2.03 -0.04
N PHE A 109 11.30 0.98 -0.74
CA PHE A 109 12.61 0.37 -0.67
C PHE A 109 13.38 0.57 -1.95
N VAL A 110 14.69 0.75 -1.81
CA VAL A 110 15.62 0.90 -2.92
C VAL A 110 16.67 -0.19 -2.81
N CYS A 111 16.77 -1.01 -3.85
CA CYS A 111 17.87 -1.95 -4.02
C CYS A 111 18.82 -1.43 -5.09
N THR A 112 20.09 -1.25 -4.74
CA THR A 112 21.15 -0.90 -5.68
C THR A 112 22.06 -2.09 -5.86
N LEU A 113 22.31 -2.47 -7.12
CA LEU A 113 23.21 -3.55 -7.52
C LEU A 113 24.34 -2.96 -8.35
N GLY A 114 25.57 -3.11 -7.88
CA GLY A 114 26.77 -2.58 -8.54
C GLY A 114 27.53 -3.65 -9.30
N ASN A 115 28.25 -3.19 -10.33
CA ASN A 115 29.18 -4.01 -11.14
C ASN A 115 28.55 -5.26 -11.80
N LEU A 116 27.30 -5.17 -12.27
CA LEU A 116 26.69 -6.21 -13.08
C LEU A 116 27.41 -6.29 -14.43
N PRO A 117 28.14 -7.37 -14.74
CA PRO A 117 28.96 -7.43 -15.94
C PRO A 117 28.12 -7.45 -17.24
N PRO A 118 28.71 -7.16 -18.40
CA PRO A 118 28.06 -7.35 -19.71
C PRO A 118 27.49 -8.77 -19.84
N ASP A 119 26.32 -8.89 -20.45
CA ASP A 119 25.57 -10.16 -20.59
C ASP A 119 25.32 -10.89 -19.26
N GLY A 120 25.61 -10.23 -18.13
CA GLY A 120 25.44 -10.78 -16.79
C GLY A 120 23.98 -10.89 -16.38
N GLU A 121 23.64 -12.06 -15.82
CA GLU A 121 22.34 -12.27 -15.17
C GLU A 121 22.47 -12.04 -13.66
N ALA A 122 21.48 -11.36 -13.08
CA ALA A 122 21.32 -11.23 -11.64
C ALA A 122 19.91 -11.66 -11.24
N VAL A 123 19.83 -12.50 -10.22
CA VAL A 123 18.59 -12.89 -9.58
C VAL A 123 18.59 -12.35 -8.17
N LEU A 124 17.66 -11.45 -7.86
CA LEU A 124 17.48 -10.90 -6.51
C LEU A 124 16.26 -11.54 -5.85
N LYS A 125 16.42 -11.96 -4.61
CA LYS A 125 15.36 -12.60 -3.84
C LYS A 125 15.15 -11.85 -2.54
N LEU A 126 13.94 -11.31 -2.40
CA LEU A 126 13.48 -10.58 -1.23
C LEU A 126 12.46 -11.41 -0.47
N SER A 127 12.66 -11.59 0.83
CA SER A 127 11.73 -12.30 1.70
C SER A 127 11.24 -11.39 2.82
N TYR A 128 9.92 -11.31 2.98
CA TYR A 128 9.29 -10.50 4.02
C TYR A 128 8.02 -11.14 4.55
N VAL A 129 7.64 -10.75 5.75
CA VAL A 129 6.36 -11.12 6.37
C VAL A 129 5.53 -9.87 6.60
N GLN A 130 4.21 -10.02 6.49
CA GLN A 130 3.26 -8.96 6.84
C GLN A 130 2.02 -9.53 7.53
N ALA A 131 1.50 -8.78 8.50
CA ALA A 131 0.18 -9.04 9.07
C ALA A 131 -0.90 -8.63 8.08
N LEU A 132 -1.98 -9.38 8.02
CA LEU A 132 -3.13 -9.11 7.15
C LEU A 132 -4.31 -8.62 7.98
N ASP A 133 -4.90 -7.52 7.54
CA ASP A 133 -6.05 -6.93 8.22
C ASP A 133 -7.37 -7.53 7.73
N PRO A 134 -8.32 -7.75 8.66
CA PRO A 134 -9.67 -8.14 8.30
C PRO A 134 -10.46 -6.92 7.78
N GLU A 135 -11.20 -7.14 6.71
CA GLU A 135 -12.15 -6.18 6.16
C GLU A 135 -13.51 -6.26 6.91
N PRO A 136 -14.35 -5.21 6.83
CA PRO A 136 -15.64 -5.18 7.51
C PRO A 136 -16.60 -6.32 7.14
N ASP A 137 -16.47 -6.89 5.96
CA ASP A 137 -17.24 -8.02 5.45
C ASP A 137 -16.68 -9.40 5.87
N GLY A 138 -15.56 -9.39 6.59
CA GLY A 138 -14.89 -10.60 7.09
C GLY A 138 -13.84 -11.18 6.15
N ALA A 139 -13.58 -10.57 4.99
CA ALA A 139 -12.47 -10.94 4.15
C ALA A 139 -11.13 -10.62 4.84
N ILE A 140 -10.12 -11.41 4.58
CA ILE A 140 -8.74 -11.09 4.96
C ILE A 140 -8.03 -10.56 3.73
N ARG A 141 -7.52 -9.34 3.83
CA ARG A 141 -6.98 -8.59 2.71
C ARG A 141 -5.46 -8.77 2.61
N PHE A 142 -5.02 -9.30 1.48
CA PHE A 142 -3.60 -9.31 1.08
C PHE A 142 -3.41 -8.40 -0.12
N VAL A 143 -2.43 -7.50 -0.06
CA VAL A 143 -2.05 -6.62 -1.17
C VAL A 143 -0.58 -6.84 -1.49
N LEU A 144 -0.31 -7.15 -2.76
CA LEU A 144 1.02 -7.07 -3.34
C LEU A 144 1.11 -5.73 -4.09
N PRO A 145 1.82 -4.73 -3.54
CA PRO A 145 2.02 -3.47 -4.23
C PRO A 145 2.82 -3.72 -5.51
N ALA A 146 2.22 -3.42 -6.65
CA ALA A 146 2.80 -3.65 -7.97
C ALA A 146 2.91 -2.36 -8.80
N VAL A 147 2.27 -1.29 -8.34
CA VAL A 147 2.26 0.01 -9.00
C VAL A 147 2.89 1.05 -8.08
N LEU A 148 3.91 1.74 -8.57
CA LEU A 148 4.48 2.89 -7.87
C LEU A 148 3.78 4.15 -8.37
N ASN A 149 2.77 4.62 -7.63
CA ASN A 149 2.07 5.85 -7.96
C ASN A 149 2.95 7.08 -7.72
N PRO A 150 2.85 8.13 -8.57
CA PRO A 150 3.56 9.37 -8.32
C PRO A 150 3.03 10.01 -7.04
N ARG A 151 3.97 10.44 -6.18
CA ARG A 151 3.64 11.14 -4.95
C ARG A 151 3.72 12.64 -5.15
N TYR A 152 2.73 13.34 -4.63
CA TYR A 152 2.76 14.79 -4.60
C TYR A 152 3.86 15.27 -3.63
N VAL A 153 4.71 16.17 -4.13
CA VAL A 153 5.76 16.82 -3.34
C VAL A 153 5.36 18.28 -3.16
N PRO A 154 5.19 18.76 -1.90
CA PRO A 154 4.90 20.17 -1.63
C PRO A 154 5.91 21.11 -2.29
N GLN A 155 5.44 22.27 -2.78
CA GLN A 155 6.29 23.23 -3.53
C GLN A 155 7.50 23.72 -2.73
N ASP A 156 7.39 23.75 -1.40
CA ASP A 156 8.45 24.20 -0.50
C ASP A 156 9.39 23.09 -0.01
N SER A 157 9.19 21.84 -0.44
CA SER A 157 10.08 20.74 -0.05
C SER A 157 11.35 20.70 -0.89
N ALA A 158 12.50 20.87 -0.22
CA ALA A 158 13.84 20.80 -0.85
C ALA A 158 14.31 19.38 -1.21
N THR A 159 13.47 18.36 -1.03
CA THR A 159 13.84 16.96 -1.22
C THR A 159 13.57 16.50 -2.65
N ASP A 160 14.63 16.16 -3.38
CA ASP A 160 14.54 15.32 -4.57
C ASP A 160 14.10 13.91 -4.15
N THR A 161 12.89 13.52 -4.52
CA THR A 161 12.39 12.17 -4.27
C THR A 161 12.78 11.25 -5.41
N ILE A 162 13.23 10.04 -5.06
CA ILE A 162 13.59 8.99 -6.04
C ILE A 162 12.44 8.74 -7.01
N THR A 163 11.19 8.82 -6.54
CA THR A 163 9.98 8.63 -7.35
C THR A 163 9.83 9.63 -8.50
N LYS A 164 10.45 10.83 -8.42
CA LYS A 164 10.46 11.80 -9.52
C LYS A 164 11.38 11.40 -10.68
N SER A 165 12.41 10.63 -10.40
CA SER A 165 13.42 10.21 -11.39
C SER A 165 13.07 8.92 -12.11
N ILE A 166 11.99 8.22 -11.73
CA ILE A 166 11.58 6.96 -12.35
C ILE A 166 10.91 7.25 -13.69
N PRO A 167 11.40 6.68 -14.81
CA PRO A 167 10.79 6.85 -16.12
C PRO A 167 9.42 6.21 -16.18
N ARG A 168 8.52 6.88 -16.89
CA ARG A 168 7.16 6.41 -17.15
C ARG A 168 7.11 5.64 -18.46
N VAL A 169 6.69 4.39 -18.41
CA VAL A 169 6.53 3.55 -19.59
C VAL A 169 5.03 3.44 -19.91
N PRO A 170 4.60 3.59 -21.17
CA PRO A 170 3.20 3.41 -21.54
C PRO A 170 2.68 2.00 -21.21
N ARG A 171 1.38 1.92 -20.90
CA ARG A 171 0.70 0.65 -20.60
C ARG A 171 0.93 -0.37 -21.73
N GLY A 172 1.20 -1.63 -21.35
CA GLY A 172 1.44 -2.71 -22.31
C GLY A 172 2.82 -2.72 -22.98
N GLN A 173 3.71 -1.78 -22.62
CA GLN A 173 5.08 -1.71 -23.14
C GLN A 173 6.15 -2.09 -22.10
N LEU A 174 5.73 -2.63 -20.96
CA LEU A 174 6.68 -3.10 -19.96
C LEU A 174 7.44 -4.32 -20.47
N PRO A 175 8.78 -4.31 -20.37
CA PRO A 175 9.61 -5.41 -20.86
C PRO A 175 9.64 -6.62 -19.92
N TYR A 176 8.91 -6.60 -18.82
CA TYR A 176 8.92 -7.65 -17.81
C TYR A 176 7.52 -8.14 -17.44
N THR A 177 7.43 -9.31 -16.83
CA THR A 177 6.20 -9.95 -16.41
C THR A 177 6.15 -10.09 -14.90
N LEU A 178 4.94 -10.11 -14.32
CA LEU A 178 4.68 -10.49 -12.94
C LEU A 178 3.90 -11.80 -12.90
N SER A 179 4.37 -12.74 -12.09
CA SER A 179 3.62 -13.91 -11.67
C SER A 179 3.46 -13.93 -10.16
N LEU A 180 2.28 -14.30 -9.68
CA LEU A 180 1.99 -14.51 -8.27
C LEU A 180 1.36 -15.87 -8.07
N CYS A 181 1.91 -16.66 -7.14
CA CYS A 181 1.31 -17.88 -6.63
C CYS A 181 1.11 -17.73 -5.12
N ALA A 182 -0.15 -17.79 -4.66
CA ALA A 182 -0.50 -17.70 -3.25
C ALA A 182 -0.98 -19.07 -2.75
N LYS A 183 -0.27 -19.64 -1.76
CA LYS A 183 -0.62 -20.84 -1.03
C LYS A 183 -1.32 -20.45 0.25
N LEU A 184 -2.60 -20.77 0.34
CA LEU A 184 -3.46 -20.43 1.47
C LEU A 184 -3.52 -21.59 2.43
N GLN A 185 -3.36 -21.33 3.73
CA GLN A 185 -3.46 -22.33 4.81
C GLN A 185 -4.22 -21.72 5.98
N SER A 186 -5.30 -22.37 6.40
CA SER A 186 -6.08 -21.87 7.54
C SER A 186 -6.89 -22.98 8.20
N PRO A 187 -6.86 -23.09 9.54
CA PRO A 187 -7.71 -24.02 10.27
C PRO A 187 -9.20 -23.63 10.22
N TYR A 188 -9.52 -22.44 9.70
CA TYR A 188 -10.88 -21.94 9.56
C TYR A 188 -11.63 -22.49 8.34
N GLY A 189 -10.93 -23.20 7.44
CA GLY A 189 -11.44 -23.57 6.13
C GLY A 189 -11.50 -22.37 5.18
N ILE A 190 -10.98 -22.54 3.98
CA ILE A 190 -10.99 -21.52 2.93
C ILE A 190 -12.31 -21.67 2.17
N ASP A 191 -13.05 -20.57 2.03
CA ASP A 191 -14.30 -20.54 1.27
C ASP A 191 -14.03 -20.16 -0.19
N HIS A 192 -13.61 -18.93 -0.42
CA HIS A 192 -13.27 -18.42 -1.74
C HIS A 192 -12.28 -17.27 -1.65
N VAL A 193 -11.77 -16.84 -2.82
CA VAL A 193 -10.89 -15.68 -2.98
C VAL A 193 -11.46 -14.79 -4.06
N GLU A 194 -11.53 -13.49 -3.78
CA GLU A 194 -11.91 -12.45 -4.73
C GLU A 194 -10.71 -11.55 -5.06
N SER A 195 -10.69 -10.99 -6.25
CA SER A 195 -9.69 -10.03 -6.71
C SER A 195 -10.22 -9.19 -7.85
N LYS A 196 -9.74 -7.95 -7.96
CA LYS A 196 -9.96 -7.12 -9.17
C LYS A 196 -9.07 -7.56 -10.33
N CYS A 197 -7.95 -8.27 -10.02
CA CYS A 197 -7.10 -8.87 -11.04
C CYS A 197 -7.68 -10.22 -11.50
N SER A 198 -7.41 -10.60 -12.75
CA SER A 198 -7.75 -11.92 -13.23
C SER A 198 -6.93 -12.99 -12.52
N LEU A 199 -7.60 -13.96 -11.90
CA LEU A 199 -6.97 -15.08 -11.23
C LEU A 199 -7.22 -16.38 -12.02
N GLU A 200 -6.27 -17.31 -11.93
CA GLU A 200 -6.53 -18.71 -12.28
C GLU A 200 -7.54 -19.29 -11.28
N PRO A 201 -8.33 -20.29 -11.70
CA PRO A 201 -9.28 -20.94 -10.80
C PRO A 201 -8.60 -21.45 -9.51
N MET A 202 -9.11 -21.06 -8.37
CA MET A 202 -8.62 -21.53 -7.06
C MET A 202 -8.72 -23.04 -6.98
N ARG A 203 -7.67 -23.70 -6.49
CA ARG A 203 -7.58 -25.13 -6.35
C ARG A 203 -7.34 -25.51 -4.90
N TYR A 204 -8.26 -26.29 -4.31
CA TYR A 204 -8.04 -26.86 -2.99
C TYR A 204 -6.94 -27.92 -3.06
N THR A 205 -5.99 -27.85 -2.12
CA THR A 205 -4.87 -28.78 -1.97
C THR A 205 -5.08 -29.72 -0.76
N ALA A 206 -6.12 -29.48 0.05
CA ALA A 206 -6.58 -30.34 1.13
C ALA A 206 -8.08 -30.63 0.99
N GLU A 207 -8.50 -31.86 1.28
CA GLU A 207 -9.91 -32.31 1.16
C GLU A 207 -10.85 -31.57 2.12
N ASP A 208 -10.35 -31.15 3.28
CA ASP A 208 -11.09 -30.43 4.31
C ASP A 208 -11.16 -28.89 4.05
N HIS A 209 -10.65 -28.45 2.90
CA HIS A 209 -10.57 -27.05 2.51
C HIS A 209 -9.67 -26.18 3.43
N THR A 210 -8.81 -26.76 4.23
CA THR A 210 -7.85 -26.01 5.06
C THR A 210 -6.65 -25.49 4.27
N ALA A 211 -6.45 -25.96 3.05
CA ALA A 211 -5.40 -25.50 2.16
C ALA A 211 -5.91 -25.34 0.72
N ALA A 212 -5.48 -24.26 0.08
CA ALA A 212 -5.77 -23.95 -1.32
C ALA A 212 -4.61 -23.21 -1.98
N GLU A 213 -4.63 -23.16 -3.30
CA GLU A 213 -3.68 -22.42 -4.12
C GLU A 213 -4.43 -21.56 -5.11
N VAL A 214 -4.01 -20.30 -5.24
CA VAL A 214 -4.51 -19.35 -6.23
C VAL A 214 -3.33 -18.67 -6.91
N ALA A 215 -3.43 -18.45 -8.21
CA ALA A 215 -2.39 -17.79 -9.00
C ALA A 215 -2.98 -16.63 -9.81
N LEU A 216 -2.14 -15.63 -10.07
CA LEU A 216 -2.45 -14.55 -10.97
C LEU A 216 -2.51 -15.08 -12.40
N ALA A 217 -3.57 -14.79 -13.13
CA ALA A 217 -3.68 -15.19 -14.54
C ALA A 217 -2.65 -14.43 -15.39
N GLY A 218 -2.23 -15.06 -16.49
CA GLY A 218 -1.28 -14.45 -17.41
C GLY A 218 -1.79 -13.16 -18.03
N GLY A 219 -0.86 -12.26 -18.36
CA GLY A 219 -1.19 -10.99 -19.05
C GLY A 219 -1.54 -9.82 -18.13
N TYR A 220 -1.13 -9.86 -16.87
CA TYR A 220 -1.25 -8.75 -15.93
C TYR A 220 -0.55 -7.49 -16.47
N GLN A 221 -1.24 -6.34 -16.39
CA GLN A 221 -0.87 -5.11 -17.09
C GLN A 221 -0.18 -4.07 -16.21
N PHE A 222 0.07 -4.34 -14.94
CA PHE A 222 0.65 -3.40 -13.96
C PHE A 222 -0.14 -2.08 -13.85
N ASP A 223 -1.45 -2.16 -13.91
CA ASP A 223 -2.34 -1.01 -13.88
C ASP A 223 -2.99 -0.78 -12.50
N GLN A 224 -2.85 -1.72 -11.61
CA GLN A 224 -3.34 -1.69 -10.22
C GLN A 224 -2.50 -2.64 -9.37
N ASP A 225 -2.56 -2.51 -8.07
CA ASP A 225 -1.96 -3.49 -7.16
C ASP A 225 -2.69 -4.83 -7.25
N VAL A 226 -1.99 -5.93 -6.95
CA VAL A 226 -2.63 -7.24 -6.88
C VAL A 226 -3.21 -7.43 -5.49
N GLU A 227 -4.53 -7.36 -5.39
CA GLU A 227 -5.29 -7.51 -4.16
C GLU A 227 -5.98 -8.88 -4.14
N LEU A 228 -5.84 -9.61 -3.04
CA LEU A 228 -6.60 -10.83 -2.77
C LEU A 228 -7.45 -10.62 -1.52
N LEU A 229 -8.75 -10.79 -1.66
CA LEU A 229 -9.73 -10.84 -0.56
C LEU A 229 -10.02 -12.31 -0.27
N ILE A 230 -9.56 -12.80 0.87
CA ILE A 230 -9.60 -14.23 1.23
C ILE A 230 -10.72 -14.41 2.26
N TYR A 231 -11.72 -15.21 1.92
CA TYR A 231 -12.84 -15.51 2.80
C TYR A 231 -12.66 -16.86 3.46
N TYR A 232 -12.69 -16.86 4.79
CA TYR A 232 -12.66 -18.07 5.62
C TYR A 232 -14.07 -18.41 6.11
N LYS A 233 -14.39 -19.71 6.20
CA LYS A 233 -15.71 -20.17 6.66
C LYS A 233 -15.98 -19.81 8.13
N ASP A 234 -14.97 -19.94 8.99
CA ASP A 234 -15.07 -19.77 10.44
C ASP A 234 -14.10 -18.69 10.96
N VAL A 235 -14.01 -17.52 10.28
CA VAL A 235 -13.04 -16.46 10.59
C VAL A 235 -13.08 -15.95 12.04
N HIS A 236 -14.24 -16.03 12.70
CA HIS A 236 -14.43 -15.58 14.09
C HIS A 236 -13.98 -16.59 15.15
N LYS A 237 -13.54 -17.78 14.74
CA LYS A 237 -13.02 -18.78 15.66
C LYS A 237 -11.58 -18.44 16.06
N ALA A 238 -11.33 -18.34 17.36
CA ALA A 238 -9.96 -18.12 17.85
C ALA A 238 -9.02 -19.23 17.42
N SER A 239 -7.81 -18.88 17.00
CA SER A 239 -6.75 -19.83 16.69
C SER A 239 -5.41 -19.45 17.29
N ALA A 240 -4.57 -20.46 17.44
CA ALA A 240 -3.20 -20.31 17.92
C ALA A 240 -2.26 -21.08 16.99
N LEU A 241 -1.21 -20.40 16.53
CA LEU A 241 -0.12 -21.00 15.77
C LEU A 241 1.14 -20.97 16.63
N LEU A 242 1.70 -22.15 16.90
CA LEU A 242 2.97 -22.28 17.61
C LEU A 242 4.08 -22.61 16.61
N GLU A 243 5.09 -21.76 16.56
CA GLU A 243 6.31 -22.00 15.79
C GLU A 243 7.47 -22.37 16.72
N SER A 244 8.19 -23.41 16.36
CA SER A 244 9.39 -23.83 17.12
C SER A 244 10.55 -22.87 16.84
N GLY A 245 11.42 -22.69 17.83
CA GLY A 245 12.65 -21.93 17.64
C GLY A 245 13.54 -22.51 16.52
N LYS A 246 14.33 -21.65 15.89
CA LYS A 246 15.23 -22.06 14.81
C LYS A 246 16.30 -23.03 15.34
N PRO A 247 16.47 -24.22 14.74
CA PRO A 247 17.49 -25.17 15.13
C PRO A 247 18.89 -24.52 15.12
N GLY A 248 19.63 -24.68 16.22
CA GLY A 248 20.98 -24.11 16.37
C GLY A 248 21.07 -22.66 16.84
N ALA A 249 19.93 -21.95 16.98
CA ALA A 249 19.95 -20.63 17.60
C ALA A 249 20.07 -20.76 19.12
N PRO A 250 20.73 -19.78 19.82
CA PRO A 250 20.87 -19.81 21.26
C PRO A 250 19.52 -19.79 21.98
N ALA A 251 19.34 -20.62 23.00
CA ALA A 251 18.18 -20.57 23.87
C ALA A 251 18.11 -19.20 24.58
N GLY A 252 16.90 -18.65 24.72
CA GLY A 252 16.67 -17.30 25.24
C GLY A 252 16.87 -16.18 24.21
N SER A 253 17.17 -16.50 22.95
CA SER A 253 17.17 -15.53 21.84
C SER A 253 15.83 -15.52 21.14
N LEU A 254 15.49 -14.38 20.50
CA LEU A 254 14.25 -14.23 19.71
C LEU A 254 14.07 -15.31 18.63
N MET A 255 15.18 -15.86 18.12
CA MET A 255 15.16 -16.90 17.09
C MET A 255 15.26 -18.32 17.67
N GLY A 256 15.70 -18.48 18.93
CA GLY A 256 15.90 -19.76 19.58
C GLY A 256 14.69 -20.24 20.37
N ASP A 257 13.87 -19.33 20.83
CA ASP A 257 12.68 -19.65 21.62
C ASP A 257 11.45 -19.85 20.73
N PRO A 258 10.48 -20.70 21.13
CA PRO A 258 9.24 -20.87 20.38
C PRO A 258 8.39 -19.58 20.40
N ALA A 259 7.75 -19.27 19.30
CA ALA A 259 6.85 -18.14 19.14
C ALA A 259 5.39 -18.60 19.05
N LEU A 260 4.49 -17.92 19.75
CA LEU A 260 3.04 -18.19 19.73
C LEU A 260 2.31 -17.00 19.10
N LEU A 261 1.63 -17.24 17.98
CA LEU A 261 0.71 -16.29 17.34
C LEU A 261 -0.73 -16.65 17.75
N LEU A 262 -1.41 -15.72 18.42
CA LEU A 262 -2.83 -15.83 18.74
C LEU A 262 -3.63 -14.95 17.79
N SER A 263 -4.57 -15.54 17.05
CA SER A 263 -5.49 -14.83 16.18
C SER A 263 -6.88 -14.81 16.83
N LEU A 264 -7.36 -13.59 17.12
CA LEU A 264 -8.64 -13.32 17.73
C LEU A 264 -9.39 -12.29 16.89
N TYR A 265 -10.40 -12.73 16.18
CA TYR A 265 -11.32 -11.84 15.44
C TYR A 265 -12.75 -12.04 15.94
N PRO A 266 -13.13 -11.40 17.07
CA PRO A 266 -14.43 -11.62 17.69
C PRO A 266 -15.57 -11.08 16.81
N SER A 267 -16.63 -11.84 16.66
CA SER A 267 -17.88 -11.34 16.10
C SER A 267 -18.54 -10.41 17.11
N VAL A 268 -18.57 -9.13 16.78
CA VAL A 268 -19.34 -8.15 17.56
C VAL A 268 -20.67 -7.95 16.87
N PRO A 269 -21.81 -8.23 17.52
CA PRO A 269 -23.09 -7.96 16.89
C PRO A 269 -23.19 -6.47 16.57
N PRO A 270 -23.75 -6.10 15.41
CA PRO A 270 -23.93 -4.71 15.05
C PRO A 270 -24.69 -4.01 16.19
N PRO A 271 -24.27 -2.80 16.59
CA PRO A 271 -24.98 -2.05 17.61
C PRO A 271 -26.43 -1.89 17.18
N LYS A 272 -27.36 -2.08 18.10
CA LYS A 272 -28.77 -1.78 17.83
C LYS A 272 -28.83 -0.32 17.38
N PRO A 273 -29.59 -0.01 16.30
CA PRO A 273 -29.74 1.37 15.88
C PRO A 273 -30.24 2.19 17.10
N ASP A 274 -29.35 2.98 17.65
CA ASP A 274 -29.74 3.94 18.68
C ASP A 274 -30.47 5.06 17.94
N GLN A 275 -31.76 5.24 18.25
CA GLN A 275 -32.57 6.31 17.65
C GLN A 275 -32.05 7.71 18.01
N ASN A 276 -31.10 7.80 18.94
CA ASN A 276 -30.43 9.03 19.37
C ASN A 276 -28.95 9.04 18.99
N ALA A 277 -28.52 8.24 18.02
CA ALA A 277 -27.14 8.25 17.54
C ALA A 277 -26.81 9.62 16.92
N THR A 278 -26.26 10.50 17.74
CA THR A 278 -25.78 11.80 17.31
C THR A 278 -24.29 11.71 16.96
N GLY A 279 -23.86 12.40 15.94
CA GLY A 279 -22.45 12.40 15.52
C GLY A 279 -22.14 13.66 14.70
N GLU A 280 -20.85 13.99 14.62
CA GLU A 280 -20.36 15.00 13.71
C GLU A 280 -19.57 14.31 12.58
N PHE A 281 -20.05 14.46 11.35
CA PHE A 281 -19.48 13.84 10.15
C PHE A 281 -18.78 14.88 9.31
N ILE A 282 -17.46 14.76 9.17
CA ILE A 282 -16.65 15.66 8.36
C ILE A 282 -16.17 14.91 7.12
N PHE A 283 -16.42 15.45 5.96
CA PHE A 283 -15.98 14.94 4.68
C PHE A 283 -14.86 15.82 4.13
N LEU A 284 -13.69 15.23 3.91
CA LEU A 284 -12.52 15.89 3.37
C LEU A 284 -12.27 15.36 1.95
N LEU A 285 -12.56 16.16 0.94
CA LEU A 285 -12.53 15.79 -0.46
C LEU A 285 -11.30 16.37 -1.16
N ASP A 286 -10.52 15.49 -1.76
CA ASP A 286 -9.43 15.87 -2.65
C ASP A 286 -9.98 16.51 -3.93
N ARG A 287 -9.49 17.72 -4.21
CA ARG A 287 -9.79 18.49 -5.43
C ARG A 287 -8.51 18.86 -6.18
N SER A 288 -7.47 18.05 -5.99
CA SER A 288 -6.22 18.17 -6.75
C SER A 288 -6.43 17.88 -8.24
N GLY A 289 -5.49 18.30 -9.06
CA GLY A 289 -5.57 18.10 -10.51
C GLY A 289 -5.59 16.63 -10.93
N SER A 290 -5.02 15.71 -10.12
CA SER A 290 -5.06 14.25 -10.38
C SER A 290 -6.48 13.68 -10.31
N MET A 291 -7.36 14.28 -9.52
CA MET A 291 -8.75 13.86 -9.40
C MET A 291 -9.58 14.08 -10.68
N ASP A 292 -9.09 14.87 -11.64
CA ASP A 292 -9.73 15.02 -12.96
C ASP A 292 -9.39 13.85 -13.90
N CYS A 293 -8.38 13.04 -13.55
CA CYS A 293 -8.06 11.83 -14.30
C CYS A 293 -9.18 10.80 -14.19
N ARG A 294 -9.29 9.91 -15.18
CA ARG A 294 -10.25 8.81 -15.17
C ARG A 294 -9.90 7.76 -14.12
N THR A 295 -10.92 7.07 -13.61
CA THR A 295 -10.73 5.99 -12.62
C THR A 295 -10.05 4.77 -13.22
N ASP A 296 -10.28 4.52 -14.50
CA ASP A 296 -9.60 3.50 -15.27
C ASP A 296 -9.30 4.02 -16.69
N HIS A 297 -8.68 3.18 -17.53
CA HIS A 297 -8.26 3.56 -18.88
C HIS A 297 -9.28 3.24 -19.97
N THR A 298 -10.50 2.85 -19.58
CA THR A 298 -11.58 2.63 -20.55
C THR A 298 -12.17 3.98 -20.99
N SER A 299 -12.67 4.04 -22.23
CA SER A 299 -13.25 5.27 -22.79
C SER A 299 -14.49 5.73 -22.03
N ASP A 300 -15.14 4.84 -21.30
CA ASP A 300 -16.42 5.08 -20.64
C ASP A 300 -16.30 5.29 -19.13
N SER A 301 -15.08 5.27 -18.55
CA SER A 301 -14.89 5.48 -17.12
C SER A 301 -15.10 6.93 -16.70
N SER A 302 -15.70 7.12 -15.52
CA SER A 302 -15.87 8.43 -14.90
C SER A 302 -14.53 8.98 -14.40
N SER A 303 -14.40 10.30 -14.21
CA SER A 303 -13.24 10.86 -13.52
C SER A 303 -13.30 10.54 -12.02
N ARG A 304 -12.12 10.50 -11.38
CA ARG A 304 -12.00 10.24 -9.93
C ARG A 304 -12.83 11.22 -9.12
N ILE A 305 -12.80 12.51 -9.47
CA ILE A 305 -13.64 13.52 -8.80
C ILE A 305 -15.14 13.22 -8.99
N GLN A 306 -15.55 12.69 -10.13
CA GLN A 306 -16.95 12.34 -10.36
C GLN A 306 -17.37 11.16 -9.48
N SER A 307 -16.56 10.11 -9.40
CA SER A 307 -16.78 8.96 -8.50
C SER A 307 -16.81 9.37 -7.03
N ALA A 308 -15.89 10.24 -6.60
CA ALA A 308 -15.86 10.78 -5.25
C ALA A 308 -17.12 11.62 -4.93
N LYS A 309 -17.61 12.43 -5.86
CA LYS A 309 -18.86 13.18 -5.73
C LYS A 309 -20.07 12.28 -5.58
N GLU A 310 -20.17 11.22 -6.36
CA GLU A 310 -21.27 10.24 -6.31
C GLU A 310 -21.27 9.52 -4.95
N THR A 311 -20.11 9.09 -4.47
CA THR A 311 -19.94 8.49 -3.16
C THR A 311 -20.30 9.49 -2.04
N LEU A 312 -19.82 10.73 -2.11
CA LEU A 312 -20.15 11.76 -1.12
C LEU A 312 -21.66 12.07 -1.11
N ILE A 313 -22.31 12.10 -2.27
CA ILE A 313 -23.78 12.28 -2.37
C ILE A 313 -24.51 11.11 -1.69
N LEU A 314 -24.03 9.87 -1.88
CA LEU A 314 -24.60 8.70 -1.24
C LEU A 314 -24.47 8.79 0.29
N LEU A 315 -23.28 9.10 0.77
CA LEU A 315 -23.01 9.24 2.21
C LEU A 315 -23.83 10.37 2.84
N LEU A 316 -23.91 11.54 2.21
CA LEU A 316 -24.76 12.65 2.70
C LEU A 316 -26.22 12.26 2.83
N LYS A 317 -26.75 11.43 1.90
CA LYS A 317 -28.12 10.94 1.97
C LYS A 317 -28.32 9.84 3.01
N SER A 318 -27.26 9.20 3.46
CA SER A 318 -27.27 8.12 4.47
C SER A 318 -27.08 8.62 5.89
N LEU A 319 -26.82 9.92 6.07
CA LEU A 319 -26.61 10.49 7.39
C LEU A 319 -27.85 10.35 8.28
N PRO A 320 -27.68 9.98 9.57
CA PRO A 320 -28.80 9.91 10.51
C PRO A 320 -29.34 11.30 10.85
N LEU A 321 -30.63 11.38 11.12
CA LEU A 321 -31.26 12.61 11.60
C LEU A 321 -30.67 13.00 12.97
N GLY A 322 -30.49 14.32 13.20
CA GLY A 322 -29.92 14.86 14.43
C GLY A 322 -28.39 14.87 14.47
N CYS A 323 -27.71 14.41 13.42
CA CYS A 323 -26.27 14.57 13.31
C CYS A 323 -25.88 15.97 12.79
N HIS A 324 -24.60 16.29 12.93
CA HIS A 324 -23.98 17.47 12.34
C HIS A 324 -22.99 17.05 11.26
N PHE A 325 -22.78 17.90 10.26
CA PHE A 325 -21.81 17.60 9.21
C PHE A 325 -21.16 18.86 8.62
N ASN A 326 -20.00 18.66 7.99
CA ASN A 326 -19.34 19.67 7.17
C ASN A 326 -18.58 19.00 6.02
N ILE A 327 -18.25 19.77 4.99
CA ILE A 327 -17.52 19.31 3.81
C ILE A 327 -16.33 20.25 3.60
N PHE A 328 -15.14 19.70 3.49
CA PHE A 328 -13.90 20.38 3.14
C PHE A 328 -13.42 19.93 1.78
N GLY A 329 -12.93 20.86 0.99
CA GLY A 329 -12.18 20.59 -0.23
C GLY A 329 -10.70 20.92 -0.04
N PHE A 330 -9.79 20.12 -0.57
CA PHE A 330 -8.36 20.42 -0.48
C PHE A 330 -7.61 20.15 -1.80
N GLY A 331 -6.49 20.84 -1.93
CA GLY A 331 -5.54 20.78 -3.02
C GLY A 331 -4.27 21.51 -2.60
N SER A 332 -3.76 22.47 -3.36
CA SER A 332 -2.69 23.42 -2.91
C SER A 332 -3.18 24.37 -1.81
N SER A 333 -4.48 24.52 -1.67
CA SER A 333 -5.18 25.23 -0.59
C SER A 333 -6.37 24.40 -0.15
N TYR A 334 -7.10 24.85 0.86
CA TYR A 334 -8.33 24.18 1.27
C TYR A 334 -9.45 25.18 1.51
N ASP A 335 -10.68 24.73 1.35
CA ASP A 335 -11.89 25.47 1.68
C ASP A 335 -12.81 24.63 2.58
N SER A 336 -13.75 25.30 3.24
CA SER A 336 -14.79 24.67 4.04
C SER A 336 -16.15 25.17 3.55
N PHE A 337 -17.05 24.24 3.26
CA PHE A 337 -18.37 24.61 2.75
C PHE A 337 -19.18 25.41 3.77
N TYR A 338 -19.13 24.96 5.03
CA TYR A 338 -19.68 25.73 6.15
C TYR A 338 -18.57 26.23 7.06
N PRO A 339 -18.69 27.42 7.67
CA PRO A 339 -17.71 27.93 8.64
C PRO A 339 -17.52 26.99 9.85
N LYS A 340 -18.56 26.25 10.21
CA LYS A 340 -18.58 25.20 11.24
C LYS A 340 -19.60 24.14 10.83
N SER A 341 -19.52 22.95 11.42
CA SER A 341 -20.49 21.88 11.19
C SER A 341 -21.92 22.35 11.47
N VAL A 342 -22.85 21.97 10.60
CA VAL A 342 -24.26 22.32 10.66
C VAL A 342 -25.11 21.09 10.93
N GLU A 343 -26.29 21.28 11.54
CA GLU A 343 -27.25 20.19 11.73
C GLU A 343 -27.74 19.64 10.39
N TYR A 344 -27.88 18.32 10.31
CA TYR A 344 -28.40 17.62 9.14
C TYR A 344 -29.93 17.79 9.07
N THR A 345 -30.35 18.67 8.18
CA THR A 345 -31.75 18.97 7.89
C THR A 345 -32.02 18.82 6.38
N GLN A 346 -33.29 18.81 5.99
CA GLN A 346 -33.65 18.78 4.56
C GLN A 346 -33.07 19.96 3.78
N ASP A 347 -33.01 21.15 4.41
CA ASP A 347 -32.50 22.35 3.76
C ASP A 347 -30.97 22.30 3.62
N THR A 348 -30.23 21.99 4.70
CA THR A 348 -28.77 21.89 4.67
C THR A 348 -28.33 20.79 3.72
N MET A 349 -29.01 19.64 3.69
CA MET A 349 -28.75 18.56 2.73
C MET A 349 -28.98 19.07 1.28
N SER A 350 -30.11 19.71 1.00
CA SER A 350 -30.44 20.16 -0.37
C SER A 350 -29.43 21.17 -0.90
N VAL A 351 -28.97 22.10 -0.05
CA VAL A 351 -27.94 23.09 -0.40
C VAL A 351 -26.60 22.40 -0.64
N SER A 352 -26.18 21.48 0.24
CA SER A 352 -24.93 20.74 0.12
C SER A 352 -24.88 19.86 -1.12
N LEU A 353 -25.99 19.17 -1.46
CA LEU A 353 -26.05 18.34 -2.66
C LEU A 353 -25.89 19.17 -3.95
N LYS A 354 -26.46 20.40 -3.99
CA LYS A 354 -26.27 21.30 -5.12
C LYS A 354 -24.80 21.72 -5.25
N TRP A 355 -24.15 22.02 -4.12
CA TRP A 355 -22.76 22.41 -4.12
C TRP A 355 -21.84 21.26 -4.54
N VAL A 356 -22.01 20.06 -3.96
CA VAL A 356 -21.21 18.86 -4.29
C VAL A 356 -21.29 18.53 -5.78
N LYS A 357 -22.47 18.62 -6.40
CA LYS A 357 -22.63 18.38 -7.85
C LYS A 357 -21.75 19.28 -8.72
N ASN A 358 -21.47 20.51 -8.25
CA ASN A 358 -20.71 21.52 -8.99
C ASN A 358 -19.21 21.52 -8.64
N LEU A 359 -18.76 20.69 -7.70
CA LEU A 359 -17.34 20.57 -7.36
C LEU A 359 -16.51 20.13 -8.56
N LYS A 360 -15.29 20.65 -8.63
CA LYS A 360 -14.30 20.34 -9.66
C LYS A 360 -12.95 20.06 -9.01
N ALA A 361 -12.08 19.38 -9.75
CA ALA A 361 -10.68 19.17 -9.39
C ALA A 361 -9.85 20.40 -9.81
N ASP A 362 -10.00 21.50 -9.10
CA ASP A 362 -9.48 22.82 -9.47
C ASP A 362 -8.60 23.48 -8.40
N LEU A 363 -8.20 22.74 -7.35
CA LEU A 363 -7.36 23.24 -6.27
C LEU A 363 -5.86 22.91 -6.41
N GLY A 364 -5.43 22.33 -7.52
CA GLY A 364 -4.02 22.14 -7.86
C GLY A 364 -3.36 20.92 -7.21
N GLY A 365 -2.42 21.10 -6.26
CA GLY A 365 -1.68 20.04 -5.58
C GLY A 365 -2.47 19.32 -4.51
N THR A 366 -1.79 18.52 -3.64
CA THR A 366 -2.43 17.62 -2.65
C THR A 366 -1.89 17.88 -1.23
N GLU A 367 -2.18 19.06 -0.67
CA GLU A 367 -1.71 19.48 0.66
C GLU A 367 -2.71 19.08 1.77
N ILE A 368 -2.74 17.80 2.14
CA ILE A 368 -3.73 17.26 3.09
C ILE A 368 -3.47 17.65 4.55
N LEU A 369 -2.23 17.95 4.94
CA LEU A 369 -1.86 18.22 6.33
C LEU A 369 -2.55 19.46 6.90
N GLN A 370 -2.67 20.53 6.10
CA GLN A 370 -3.24 21.79 6.56
C GLN A 370 -4.75 21.70 6.85
N PRO A 371 -5.59 21.12 5.96
CA PRO A 371 -6.99 20.90 6.28
C PRO A 371 -7.20 19.97 7.47
N LEU A 372 -6.40 18.91 7.64
CA LEU A 372 -6.46 18.07 8.83
C LEU A 372 -6.23 18.87 10.11
N LYS A 373 -5.17 19.69 10.16
CA LYS A 373 -4.91 20.57 11.29
C LYS A 373 -6.05 21.55 11.54
N ALA A 374 -6.68 22.09 10.48
CA ALA A 374 -7.81 22.99 10.60
C ALA A 374 -9.05 22.28 11.17
N ILE A 375 -9.34 21.06 10.72
CA ILE A 375 -10.44 20.23 11.23
C ILE A 375 -10.22 19.88 12.70
N TYR A 376 -9.01 19.46 13.08
CA TYR A 376 -8.69 19.08 14.46
C TYR A 376 -8.71 20.28 15.44
N ARG A 377 -8.51 21.49 14.97
CA ARG A 377 -8.61 22.73 15.77
C ARG A 377 -10.04 23.23 15.97
N GLN A 378 -11.01 22.70 15.22
CA GLN A 378 -12.40 23.10 15.40
C GLN A 378 -12.93 22.62 16.76
N PRO A 379 -13.75 23.46 17.46
CA PRO A 379 -14.34 23.07 18.73
C PRO A 379 -15.15 21.78 18.62
N TYR A 380 -15.11 20.99 19.64
CA TYR A 380 -15.89 19.75 19.76
C TYR A 380 -17.35 20.09 19.98
N LEU A 381 -18.24 19.38 19.30
CA LEU A 381 -19.67 19.39 19.61
C LEU A 381 -19.92 18.36 20.70
N GLU A 382 -20.32 18.84 21.89
CA GLU A 382 -20.59 17.96 23.04
C GLU A 382 -21.68 16.94 22.68
N GLY A 383 -21.44 15.67 23.00
CA GLY A 383 -22.36 14.57 22.68
C GLY A 383 -22.36 14.14 21.20
N HIS A 384 -21.51 14.69 20.35
CA HIS A 384 -21.42 14.35 18.93
C HIS A 384 -20.00 13.86 18.59
N PRO A 385 -19.72 12.56 18.71
CA PRO A 385 -18.43 11.99 18.30
C PRO A 385 -18.11 12.36 16.87
N ARG A 386 -16.90 12.90 16.65
CA ARG A 386 -16.45 13.33 15.32
C ARG A 386 -15.91 12.15 14.53
N GLN A 387 -16.41 12.00 13.28
CA GLN A 387 -15.97 11.03 12.31
C GLN A 387 -15.49 11.77 11.06
N LEU A 388 -14.26 11.46 10.63
CA LEU A 388 -13.63 12.09 9.47
C LEU A 388 -13.52 11.07 8.34
N PHE A 389 -14.10 11.42 7.19
CA PHE A 389 -14.03 10.64 5.96
C PHE A 389 -13.15 11.38 4.95
N VAL A 390 -12.11 10.72 4.48
CA VAL A 390 -11.17 11.29 3.51
C VAL A 390 -11.33 10.61 2.15
N PHE A 391 -11.47 11.43 1.11
CA PHE A 391 -11.54 11.00 -0.29
C PHE A 391 -10.32 11.56 -1.00
N THR A 392 -9.40 10.72 -1.40
CA THR A 392 -8.18 11.11 -2.11
C THR A 392 -7.74 9.99 -3.05
N ASP A 393 -7.06 10.36 -4.13
CA ASP A 393 -6.41 9.43 -5.06
C ASP A 393 -4.89 9.50 -4.96
N GLY A 394 -4.38 10.37 -4.07
CA GLY A 394 -2.98 10.75 -4.02
C GLY A 394 -2.29 10.34 -2.72
N GLU A 395 -1.08 9.87 -2.87
CA GLU A 395 -0.11 9.76 -1.80
C GLU A 395 0.66 11.07 -1.68
N VAL A 396 0.97 11.46 -0.44
CA VAL A 396 1.70 12.69 -0.15
C VAL A 396 3.12 12.36 0.29
N HIS A 397 4.04 13.27 -0.02
CA HIS A 397 5.44 13.10 0.36
C HIS A 397 5.66 13.16 1.87
N ASN A 398 4.92 14.01 2.57
CA ASN A 398 5.02 14.22 4.01
C ASN A 398 4.12 13.24 4.81
N THR A 399 4.07 11.98 4.38
CA THR A 399 3.24 10.92 4.98
C THR A 399 3.45 10.79 6.48
N ASP A 400 4.70 10.83 6.95
CA ASP A 400 5.02 10.71 8.38
C ASP A 400 4.44 11.87 9.21
N GLU A 401 4.44 13.09 8.68
CA GLU A 401 3.82 14.24 9.36
C GLU A 401 2.30 14.11 9.42
N VAL A 402 1.68 13.61 8.35
CA VAL A 402 0.24 13.35 8.28
C VAL A 402 -0.14 12.27 9.29
N ILE A 403 0.57 11.14 9.29
CA ILE A 403 0.36 10.04 10.24
C ILE A 403 0.55 10.52 11.69
N ALA A 404 1.59 11.30 11.96
CA ALA A 404 1.85 11.86 13.29
C ALA A 404 0.70 12.78 13.74
N GLU A 405 0.15 13.62 12.84
CA GLU A 405 -0.96 14.49 13.16
C GLU A 405 -2.26 13.70 13.43
N VAL A 406 -2.58 12.71 12.59
CA VAL A 406 -3.72 11.82 12.80
C VAL A 406 -3.58 11.05 14.12
N SER A 407 -2.40 10.48 14.38
CA SER A 407 -2.10 9.71 15.59
C SER A 407 -2.25 10.55 16.86
N ARG A 408 -1.88 11.83 16.82
CA ARG A 408 -2.04 12.77 17.94
C ARG A 408 -3.52 12.97 18.32
N HIS A 409 -4.42 12.86 17.35
CA HIS A 409 -5.85 13.14 17.53
C HIS A 409 -6.73 11.87 17.56
N ARG A 410 -6.13 10.66 17.50
CA ARG A 410 -6.86 9.37 17.48
C ARG A 410 -7.80 9.14 18.67
N GLY A 411 -7.58 9.80 19.80
CA GLY A 411 -8.44 9.69 21.00
C GLY A 411 -9.71 10.51 20.92
N SER A 412 -9.79 11.46 20.00
CA SER A 412 -10.88 12.43 19.88
C SER A 412 -11.59 12.39 18.51
N HIS A 413 -11.00 11.72 17.52
CA HIS A 413 -11.53 11.60 16.16
C HIS A 413 -11.45 10.15 15.70
N ARG A 414 -12.39 9.75 14.89
CA ARG A 414 -12.44 8.44 14.22
C ARG A 414 -12.46 8.62 12.72
#